data_a2ab445c605f930e060a2c50289f8a88
#
_entry.id   a2ab445c605f930e060a2c50289f8a88
#
_cell.length_a   1.000
_cell.length_b   1.000
_cell.length_c   1.000
_cell.angle_alpha   90.00
_cell.angle_beta   90.00
_cell.angle_gamma   90.00
#
_symmetry.space_group_name_H-M   'P 1'
#
loop_
_entity.id
_entity.type
_entity.pdbx_description
1 polymer ?
#
loop_
_entity_poly.entity_id
_entity_poly.type
_entity_poly.pdbx_seq_one_letter_code
_entity_poly.pdbx_strand_id
1 'polypeptide(L)'
;MKNNESWTNYLNRMKQHSAWETKNISSWDLSLDGARELNNRLQASPDVYYFSIVTSTTKKREFGPNHDPVEDTSILIKTRSKLLGARSGYWADGSKTDSIWFENDGVVNTISMYGPSTGIYGPDPLMQYEKGDLLIPGQW
;
A
#
# COMPACT_ATOMS: atom_id res chain seq x y z
N MET A 1 19.51 3.32 20.05
CA MET A 1 20.36 4.52 20.33
C MET A 1 21.63 4.04 21.01
N LYS A 2 22.78 4.61 20.65
CA LYS A 2 24.02 4.38 21.43
C LYS A 2 23.89 5.13 22.75
N ASN A 3 24.50 4.62 23.82
CA ASN A 3 24.51 5.31 25.12
C ASN A 3 25.05 6.75 24.93
N ASN A 4 24.33 7.75 25.45
CA ASN A 4 24.62 9.18 25.36
C ASN A 4 24.48 9.82 23.94
N GLU A 5 23.86 9.14 22.97
CA GLU A 5 23.56 9.73 21.66
C GLU A 5 22.30 10.62 21.76
N SER A 6 22.39 11.87 21.28
CA SER A 6 21.21 12.72 21.18
C SER A 6 20.24 12.18 20.12
N TRP A 7 18.93 12.45 20.27
CA TRP A 7 17.91 12.04 19.32
C TRP A 7 18.18 12.56 17.90
N THR A 8 18.67 13.79 17.77
CA THR A 8 19.04 14.39 16.49
C THR A 8 20.20 13.63 15.82
N ASN A 9 21.24 13.28 16.59
CA ASN A 9 22.38 12.53 16.06
C ASN A 9 21.98 11.10 15.66
N TYR A 10 21.11 10.46 16.45
CA TYR A 10 20.53 9.17 16.12
C TYR A 10 19.80 9.22 14.77
N LEU A 11 18.90 10.19 14.58
CA LEU A 11 18.12 10.34 13.33
C LEU A 11 19.03 10.63 12.12
N ASN A 12 20.04 11.48 12.28
CA ASN A 12 20.99 11.78 11.21
C ASN A 12 21.80 10.54 10.81
N ARG A 13 22.29 9.78 11.79
CA ARG A 13 22.99 8.52 11.55
C ARG A 13 22.08 7.48 10.88
N MET A 14 20.83 7.40 11.31
CA MET A 14 19.85 6.49 10.69
C MET A 14 19.59 6.85 9.22
N LYS A 15 19.45 8.14 8.91
CA LYS A 15 19.25 8.61 7.53
C LYS A 15 20.43 8.29 6.59
N GLN A 16 21.64 8.22 7.13
CA GLN A 16 22.88 7.93 6.39
C GLN A 16 23.27 6.45 6.42
N HIS A 17 22.45 5.60 7.01
CA HIS A 17 22.77 4.18 7.13
C HIS A 17 22.68 3.49 5.77
N SER A 18 23.73 2.72 5.42
CA SER A 18 23.83 1.99 4.13
C SER A 18 22.69 0.99 3.87
N ALA A 19 21.95 0.58 4.91
CA ALA A 19 20.77 -0.24 4.76
C ALA A 19 19.69 0.41 3.85
N TRP A 20 19.67 1.75 3.76
CA TRP A 20 18.74 2.46 2.87
C TRP A 20 19.12 2.37 1.38
N GLU A 21 20.36 1.99 1.09
CA GLU A 21 20.87 1.77 -0.27
C GLU A 21 20.55 0.37 -0.80
N THR A 22 20.04 -0.50 0.07
CA THR A 22 19.70 -1.88 -0.29
C THR A 22 18.18 -2.05 -0.45
N LYS A 23 17.79 -2.97 -1.32
CA LYS A 23 16.40 -3.40 -1.46
C LYS A 23 15.98 -4.45 -0.40
N ASN A 24 16.88 -4.89 0.46
CA ASN A 24 16.63 -5.93 1.47
C ASN A 24 16.20 -5.32 2.80
N ILE A 25 15.16 -4.48 2.76
CA ILE A 25 14.56 -3.82 3.92
C ILE A 25 13.05 -3.68 3.73
N SER A 26 12.31 -3.78 4.81
CA SER A 26 10.85 -3.66 4.79
C SER A 26 10.32 -2.33 4.24
N SER A 27 11.10 -1.25 4.32
CA SER A 27 10.71 0.03 3.69
C SER A 27 10.74 -0.03 2.17
N TRP A 28 11.57 -0.87 1.56
CA TRP A 28 11.50 -1.14 0.12
C TRP A 28 10.25 -1.94 -0.23
N ASP A 29 9.99 -3.03 0.49
CA ASP A 29 8.84 -3.91 0.24
C ASP A 29 7.50 -3.18 0.38
N LEU A 30 7.45 -2.18 1.27
CA LEU A 30 6.28 -1.32 1.49
C LEU A 30 6.25 -0.08 0.58
N SER A 31 7.23 0.09 -0.30
CA SER A 31 7.22 1.18 -1.28
C SER A 31 6.40 0.80 -2.52
N LEU A 32 5.96 1.82 -3.27
CA LEU A 32 5.24 1.61 -4.54
C LEU A 32 6.05 0.78 -5.54
N ASP A 33 7.33 1.10 -5.68
CA ASP A 33 8.23 0.42 -6.63
C ASP A 33 8.62 -0.96 -6.17
N GLY A 34 8.82 -1.17 -4.86
CA GLY A 34 9.07 -2.49 -4.28
C GLY A 34 7.88 -3.42 -4.45
N ALA A 35 6.68 -2.94 -4.18
CA ALA A 35 5.45 -3.70 -4.41
C ALA A 35 5.26 -4.04 -5.90
N ARG A 36 5.54 -3.08 -6.80
CA ARG A 36 5.49 -3.31 -8.25
C ARG A 36 6.53 -4.35 -8.70
N GLU A 37 7.76 -4.24 -8.21
CA GLU A 37 8.83 -5.21 -8.51
C GLU A 37 8.44 -6.62 -8.04
N LEU A 38 7.87 -6.74 -6.85
CA LEU A 38 7.39 -8.02 -6.33
C LEU A 38 6.26 -8.58 -7.20
N ASN A 39 5.23 -7.78 -7.48
CA ASN A 39 4.08 -8.21 -8.29
C ASN A 39 4.49 -8.66 -9.69
N ASN A 40 5.50 -8.03 -10.30
CA ASN A 40 6.01 -8.44 -11.62
C ASN A 40 6.68 -9.82 -11.62
N ARG A 41 7.02 -10.37 -10.46
CA ARG A 41 7.63 -11.71 -10.31
C ARG A 41 6.67 -12.76 -9.80
N LEU A 42 5.56 -12.34 -9.19
CA LEU A 42 4.55 -13.25 -8.67
C LEU A 42 3.71 -13.82 -9.80
N GLN A 43 3.37 -15.09 -9.65
CA GLN A 43 2.39 -15.78 -10.49
C GLN A 43 1.39 -16.49 -9.59
N ALA A 44 0.11 -16.36 -9.89
CA ALA A 44 -0.91 -17.12 -9.19
C ALA A 44 -0.72 -18.62 -9.51
N SER A 45 -0.75 -19.45 -8.49
CA SER A 45 -0.74 -20.90 -8.69
C SER A 45 -2.12 -21.36 -9.17
N PRO A 46 -2.21 -22.17 -10.24
CA PRO A 46 -3.49 -22.63 -10.77
C PRO A 46 -4.28 -23.52 -9.80
N ASP A 47 -3.62 -24.05 -8.77
CA ASP A 47 -4.23 -24.97 -7.81
C ASP A 47 -4.59 -24.32 -6.47
N VAL A 48 -4.43 -22.98 -6.36
CA VAL A 48 -4.66 -22.23 -5.11
C VAL A 48 -5.80 -21.25 -5.27
N TYR A 49 -6.69 -21.20 -4.30
CA TYR A 49 -7.70 -20.15 -4.19
C TYR A 49 -7.11 -18.92 -3.53
N TYR A 50 -7.34 -17.74 -4.11
CA TYR A 50 -6.85 -16.48 -3.61
C TYR A 50 -8.03 -15.58 -3.21
N PHE A 51 -7.85 -14.85 -2.12
CA PHE A 51 -8.85 -13.91 -1.61
C PHE A 51 -8.16 -12.63 -1.17
N SER A 52 -8.67 -11.50 -1.61
CA SER A 52 -8.27 -10.19 -1.13
C SER A 52 -9.36 -9.60 -0.24
N ILE A 53 -8.98 -9.16 0.95
CA ILE A 53 -9.86 -8.41 1.83
C ILE A 53 -9.51 -6.94 1.69
N VAL A 54 -10.42 -6.18 1.08
CA VAL A 54 -10.23 -4.76 0.83
C VAL A 54 -10.91 -3.96 1.94
N THR A 55 -10.16 -3.09 2.60
CA THR A 55 -10.63 -2.26 3.68
C THR A 55 -10.43 -0.77 3.39
N SER A 56 -11.31 0.06 3.91
CA SER A 56 -11.17 1.51 3.87
C SER A 56 -11.70 2.13 5.17
N THR A 57 -10.98 3.09 5.71
CA THR A 57 -11.41 3.92 6.84
C THR A 57 -11.54 5.39 6.45
N THR A 58 -11.57 5.68 5.15
CA THR A 58 -11.67 7.04 4.64
C THR A 58 -12.88 7.23 3.74
N LYS A 59 -13.33 8.46 3.65
CA LYS A 59 -14.33 8.90 2.68
C LYS A 59 -13.81 10.09 1.88
N LYS A 60 -14.17 10.15 0.61
CA LYS A 60 -13.85 11.29 -0.26
C LYS A 60 -14.49 12.56 0.29
N ARG A 61 -13.76 13.66 0.27
CA ARG A 61 -14.30 14.99 0.59
C ARG A 61 -15.36 15.40 -0.42
N GLU A 62 -16.28 16.22 0.02
CA GLU A 62 -17.28 16.84 -0.85
C GLU A 62 -16.62 17.69 -1.94
N PHE A 63 -15.54 18.40 -1.57
CA PHE A 63 -14.77 19.24 -2.49
C PHE A 63 -13.31 18.75 -2.58
N GLY A 64 -12.84 18.56 -3.83
CA GLY A 64 -11.47 18.15 -4.13
C GLY A 64 -11.25 16.63 -4.13
N PRO A 65 -10.01 16.20 -4.38
CA PRO A 65 -9.66 14.79 -4.54
C PRO A 65 -9.39 14.07 -3.21
N ASN A 66 -9.22 14.81 -2.11
CA ASN A 66 -8.73 14.29 -0.84
C ASN A 66 -9.77 13.40 -0.15
N HIS A 67 -9.27 12.46 0.67
CA HIS A 67 -10.06 11.62 1.56
C HIS A 67 -9.79 11.99 3.02
N ASP A 68 -10.84 11.98 3.83
CA ASP A 68 -10.73 12.16 5.28
C ASP A 68 -11.11 10.86 6.01
N PRO A 69 -10.47 10.59 7.16
CA PRO A 69 -10.86 9.48 8.01
C PRO A 69 -12.33 9.57 8.42
N VAL A 70 -13.05 8.45 8.41
CA VAL A 70 -14.40 8.38 8.98
C VAL A 70 -14.35 8.54 10.49
N GLU A 71 -15.49 8.88 11.12
CA GLU A 71 -15.55 9.23 12.55
C GLU A 71 -15.04 8.10 13.46
N ASP A 72 -15.39 6.86 13.14
CA ASP A 72 -15.04 5.67 13.90
C ASP A 72 -13.60 5.18 13.67
N THR A 73 -12.81 5.89 12.86
CA THR A 73 -11.41 5.54 12.65
C THR A 73 -10.64 5.60 13.97
N SER A 74 -9.96 4.52 14.32
CA SER A 74 -9.12 4.45 15.52
C SER A 74 -8.14 5.63 15.59
N ILE A 75 -8.02 6.23 16.78
CA ILE A 75 -7.13 7.37 17.01
C ILE A 75 -5.68 7.07 16.66
N LEU A 76 -5.25 5.81 16.78
CA LEU A 76 -3.88 5.38 16.50
C LEU A 76 -3.53 5.50 15.02
N ILE A 77 -4.51 5.31 14.12
CA ILE A 77 -4.30 5.33 12.68
C ILE A 77 -4.88 6.59 12.01
N LYS A 78 -5.70 7.36 12.71
CA LYS A 78 -6.43 8.52 12.18
C LYS A 78 -5.51 9.56 11.54
N THR A 79 -4.40 9.89 12.20
CA THR A 79 -3.43 10.86 11.68
C THR A 79 -2.78 10.35 10.40
N ARG A 80 -2.38 9.08 10.37
CA ARG A 80 -1.78 8.45 9.19
C ARG A 80 -2.77 8.34 8.04
N SER A 81 -4.00 7.92 8.32
CA SER A 81 -5.09 7.85 7.35
C SER A 81 -5.34 9.21 6.68
N LYS A 82 -5.34 10.29 7.47
CA LYS A 82 -5.47 11.66 6.95
C LYS A 82 -4.29 12.07 6.07
N LEU A 83 -3.07 11.67 6.42
CA LEU A 83 -1.88 11.96 5.60
C LEU A 83 -1.92 11.21 4.27
N LEU A 84 -2.26 9.92 4.27
CA LEU A 84 -2.41 9.11 3.07
C LEU A 84 -3.54 9.65 2.17
N GLY A 85 -4.65 10.07 2.77
CA GLY A 85 -5.79 10.63 2.05
C GLY A 85 -5.60 12.03 1.46
N ALA A 86 -4.46 12.68 1.71
CA ALA A 86 -4.20 14.06 1.29
C ALA A 86 -2.90 14.22 0.47
N ARG A 87 -2.11 13.17 0.29
CA ARG A 87 -0.79 13.25 -0.35
C ARG A 87 -0.60 12.15 -1.38
N SER A 88 -0.17 12.57 -2.57
CA SER A 88 0.34 11.63 -3.57
C SER A 88 1.63 10.98 -3.10
N GLY A 89 1.79 9.69 -3.38
CA GLY A 89 3.09 9.03 -3.39
C GLY A 89 3.86 9.36 -4.67
N TYR A 90 5.10 8.94 -4.73
CA TYR A 90 5.97 9.10 -5.89
C TYR A 90 6.52 7.75 -6.31
N TRP A 91 6.52 7.51 -7.61
CA TRP A 91 7.25 6.43 -8.23
C TRP A 91 8.73 6.77 -8.35
N ALA A 92 9.59 5.79 -8.57
CA ALA A 92 11.04 6.01 -8.72
C ALA A 92 11.39 6.95 -9.89
N ASP A 93 10.55 7.01 -10.92
CA ASP A 93 10.69 7.91 -12.06
C ASP A 93 10.29 9.37 -11.76
N GLY A 94 9.84 9.66 -10.53
CA GLY A 94 9.40 10.97 -10.07
C GLY A 94 7.94 11.30 -10.41
N SER A 95 7.22 10.44 -11.11
CA SER A 95 5.79 10.62 -11.35
C SER A 95 4.99 10.44 -10.07
N LYS A 96 3.84 11.14 -9.98
CA LYS A 96 2.96 11.09 -8.81
C LYS A 96 1.86 10.06 -9.00
N THR A 97 1.45 9.45 -7.90
CA THR A 97 0.17 8.73 -7.86
C THR A 97 -0.98 9.71 -8.00
N ASP A 98 -2.04 9.28 -8.64
CA ASP A 98 -3.29 10.05 -8.78
C ASP A 98 -4.20 9.92 -7.54
N SER A 99 -5.39 10.50 -7.60
CA SER A 99 -6.31 10.55 -6.47
C SER A 99 -6.98 9.22 -6.12
N ILE A 100 -6.92 8.20 -6.99
CA ILE A 100 -7.43 6.87 -6.65
C ILE A 100 -6.63 6.21 -5.52
N TRP A 101 -5.39 6.68 -5.30
CA TRP A 101 -4.52 6.24 -4.22
C TRP A 101 -4.83 6.90 -2.87
N PHE A 102 -5.80 7.83 -2.80
CA PHE A 102 -6.09 8.55 -1.55
C PHE A 102 -7.00 7.79 -0.62
N GLU A 103 -7.83 6.90 -1.14
CA GLU A 103 -8.58 5.98 -0.30
C GLU A 103 -7.65 5.04 0.43
N ASN A 104 -7.85 4.84 1.74
CA ASN A 104 -6.94 4.06 2.57
C ASN A 104 -7.61 3.56 3.86
N ASP A 105 -6.99 2.58 4.49
CA ASP A 105 -7.39 2.04 5.79
C ASP A 105 -6.57 2.59 6.97
N GLY A 106 -5.68 3.55 6.70
CA GLY A 106 -4.75 4.14 7.66
C GLY A 106 -3.41 3.41 7.75
N VAL A 107 -3.23 2.31 7.05
CA VAL A 107 -1.97 1.57 6.93
C VAL A 107 -1.47 1.57 5.50
N VAL A 108 -2.32 1.20 4.56
CA VAL A 108 -2.03 1.14 3.12
C VAL A 108 -3.18 1.78 2.31
N ASN A 109 -2.91 2.08 1.07
CA ASN A 109 -3.92 2.61 0.15
C ASN A 109 -4.87 1.50 -0.29
N THR A 110 -6.17 1.75 -0.29
CA THR A 110 -7.21 0.75 -0.61
C THR A 110 -6.97 0.08 -1.96
N ILE A 111 -6.56 0.86 -2.97
CA ILE A 111 -6.28 0.33 -4.30
C ILE A 111 -5.19 -0.74 -4.32
N SER A 112 -4.23 -0.69 -3.39
CA SER A 112 -3.16 -1.69 -3.30
C SER A 112 -3.61 -3.04 -2.74
N MET A 113 -4.83 -3.12 -2.21
CA MET A 113 -5.40 -4.35 -1.64
C MET A 113 -6.17 -5.17 -2.68
N TYR A 114 -6.46 -4.60 -3.85
CA TYR A 114 -7.12 -5.31 -4.94
C TYR A 114 -6.13 -6.23 -5.65
N GLY A 115 -6.13 -7.49 -5.29
CA GLY A 115 -5.34 -8.57 -5.88
C GLY A 115 -3.85 -8.43 -5.69
N PRO A 116 -3.01 -9.34 -6.17
CA PRO A 116 -1.81 -8.96 -6.89
C PRO A 116 -2.17 -8.75 -8.35
N SER A 117 -1.74 -7.65 -8.94
CA SER A 117 -1.66 -7.60 -10.38
C SER A 117 -0.38 -8.35 -10.79
N THR A 118 -0.52 -9.52 -11.36
CA THR A 118 0.61 -10.24 -11.94
C THR A 118 0.99 -9.57 -13.24
N GLY A 119 1.85 -8.56 -13.16
CA GLY A 119 2.14 -7.57 -14.20
C GLY A 119 2.58 -8.08 -15.56
N ILE A 120 2.95 -9.37 -15.71
CA ILE A 120 3.33 -9.98 -16.99
C ILE A 120 2.11 -10.40 -17.79
N TYR A 121 1.00 -10.71 -17.15
CA TYR A 121 -0.22 -11.23 -17.78
C TYR A 121 -1.41 -10.28 -17.67
N GLY A 122 -1.18 -9.07 -17.20
CA GLY A 122 -2.23 -8.09 -16.92
C GLY A 122 -2.82 -8.22 -15.52
N PRO A 123 -3.72 -7.32 -15.15
CA PRO A 123 -4.43 -7.46 -13.89
C PRO A 123 -5.25 -8.74 -13.93
N ASP A 124 -5.08 -9.57 -12.91
CA ASP A 124 -5.99 -10.68 -12.70
C ASP A 124 -7.42 -10.12 -12.61
N PRO A 125 -8.42 -10.78 -13.19
CA PRO A 125 -9.78 -10.29 -13.15
C PRO A 125 -10.21 -10.14 -11.69
N LEU A 126 -10.52 -8.92 -11.29
CA LEU A 126 -11.10 -8.63 -9.98
C LEU A 126 -12.53 -9.17 -10.01
N MET A 127 -12.73 -10.34 -9.45
CA MET A 127 -14.06 -10.84 -9.14
C MET A 127 -14.48 -10.33 -7.77
N GLN A 128 -15.52 -9.52 -7.71
CA GLN A 128 -16.21 -9.26 -6.47
C GLN A 128 -17.03 -10.51 -6.14
N TYR A 129 -16.63 -11.23 -5.08
CA TYR A 129 -17.33 -12.44 -4.65
C TYR A 129 -18.73 -12.11 -4.12
N GLU A 130 -19.72 -12.76 -4.69
CA GLU A 130 -21.07 -12.81 -4.14
C GLU A 130 -21.39 -14.22 -3.66
N LYS A 131 -22.32 -14.32 -2.69
CA LYS A 131 -22.69 -15.62 -2.14
C LYS A 131 -23.29 -16.51 -3.25
N GLY A 132 -22.60 -17.57 -3.58
CA GLY A 132 -22.98 -18.53 -4.61
C GLY A 132 -22.11 -18.50 -5.86
N ASP A 133 -21.15 -17.58 -5.94
CA ASP A 133 -20.20 -17.56 -7.04
C ASP A 133 -19.30 -18.81 -7.01
N LEU A 134 -18.98 -19.28 -8.19
CA LEU A 134 -18.03 -20.38 -8.35
C LEU A 134 -16.62 -19.82 -8.20
N LEU A 135 -15.92 -20.31 -7.16
CA LEU A 135 -14.50 -19.99 -6.97
C LEU A 135 -13.65 -20.85 -7.90
N ILE A 136 -12.75 -20.21 -8.62
CA ILE A 136 -11.83 -20.87 -9.57
C ILE A 136 -10.40 -20.74 -9.02
N PRO A 137 -9.66 -21.83 -8.83
CA PRO A 137 -8.26 -21.77 -8.43
C PRO A 137 -7.43 -21.00 -9.45
N GLY A 138 -6.42 -20.26 -8.99
CA GLY A 138 -5.57 -19.43 -9.83
C GLY A 138 -6.15 -18.07 -10.22
N GLN A 139 -7.37 -17.78 -9.81
CA GLN A 139 -8.03 -16.48 -9.99
C GLN A 139 -8.20 -15.77 -8.63
N TRP A 140 -8.31 -14.45 -8.72
CA TRP A 140 -8.49 -13.56 -7.57
C TRP A 140 -9.90 -12.99 -7.54
#